data_52b69336d8426e1ab62801816316e438
#
_entry.id   52b69336d8426e1ab62801816316e438
#
_cell.length_a   1.000
_cell.length_b   1.000
_cell.length_c   1.000
_cell.angle_alpha   90.00
_cell.angle_beta   90.00
_cell.angle_gamma   90.00
#
_symmetry.space_group_name_H-M   'P 1'
#
loop_
_entity.id
_entity.type
_entity.pdbx_description
1 polymer ?
#
loop_
_entity_poly.entity_id
_entity_poly.type
_entity_poly.pdbx_seq_one_letter_code
_entity_poly.pdbx_strand_id
1 'polypeptide(L)'
;MTPILLAIFIAASFSVMAVCAATAAASVGQPAPVFALNDTNGKAVNLGDFNGKPAVRAWHNAECPFVQKHYNWANMQELQSRYTKVGVVWLAVSSTGPAHPDYKQPSVVNALLKSSYASPTAYLMDESGTTGEAYGASTTPHMYIINAQGTLVYGGGIDDKRSTNISDIKLAKNDLAAALDELTAGKAVSVATSTPCGCSVKYKS
;
A
#
# COMPACT_ATOMS: atom_id res chain seq x y z
N MET A 1 -67.35 -40.87 6.37
CA MET A 1 -66.81 -40.05 5.28
C MET A 1 -65.89 -39.01 5.92
N THR A 2 -64.57 -39.22 5.88
CA THR A 2 -63.56 -38.36 6.50
C THR A 2 -62.81 -37.62 5.39
N PRO A 3 -62.72 -36.29 5.39
CA PRO A 3 -61.96 -35.57 4.37
C PRO A 3 -60.44 -35.59 4.71
N ILE A 4 -59.67 -35.96 3.70
CA ILE A 4 -58.22 -35.96 3.71
C ILE A 4 -57.78 -34.52 3.34
N LEU A 5 -57.15 -33.82 4.29
CA LEU A 5 -56.53 -32.50 4.07
C LEU A 5 -55.12 -32.71 3.44
N LEU A 6 -54.98 -32.30 2.20
CA LEU A 6 -53.71 -32.31 1.46
C LEU A 6 -52.92 -31.03 1.79
N ALA A 7 -51.86 -31.13 2.58
CA ALA A 7 -50.96 -30.05 2.88
C ALA A 7 -49.95 -29.90 1.75
N ILE A 8 -50.01 -28.77 1.02
CA ILE A 8 -49.02 -28.41 -0.03
C ILE A 8 -47.88 -27.68 0.63
N PHE A 9 -46.70 -28.29 0.71
CA PHE A 9 -45.47 -27.63 1.12
C PHE A 9 -44.84 -26.89 -0.08
N ILE A 10 -44.86 -25.55 -0.05
CA ILE A 10 -44.13 -24.73 -1.01
C ILE A 10 -42.71 -24.54 -0.47
N ALA A 11 -41.75 -25.24 -1.08
CA ALA A 11 -40.34 -25.04 -0.81
C ALA A 11 -39.87 -23.78 -1.53
N ALA A 12 -39.64 -22.70 -0.78
CA ALA A 12 -39.01 -21.48 -1.31
C ALA A 12 -37.51 -21.68 -1.43
N SER A 13 -37.04 -21.88 -2.66
CA SER A 13 -35.59 -21.92 -2.95
C SER A 13 -35.01 -20.53 -2.94
N PHE A 14 -34.25 -20.19 -1.88
CA PHE A 14 -33.45 -18.99 -1.85
C PHE A 14 -32.18 -19.22 -2.68
N SER A 15 -32.12 -18.66 -3.90
CA SER A 15 -30.90 -18.58 -4.67
C SER A 15 -30.02 -17.46 -4.11
N VAL A 16 -28.95 -17.85 -3.42
CA VAL A 16 -27.88 -16.89 -3.04
C VAL A 16 -27.10 -16.53 -4.30
N MET A 17 -27.38 -15.36 -4.88
CA MET A 17 -26.54 -14.80 -5.93
C MET A 17 -25.22 -14.34 -5.28
N ALA A 18 -24.14 -15.07 -5.55
CA ALA A 18 -22.79 -14.59 -5.26
C ALA A 18 -22.51 -13.39 -6.18
N VAL A 19 -22.59 -12.18 -5.62
CA VAL A 19 -22.14 -10.97 -6.31
C VAL A 19 -20.62 -11.04 -6.33
N CYS A 20 -20.05 -11.42 -7.47
CA CYS A 20 -18.62 -11.26 -7.75
C CYS A 20 -18.37 -9.76 -7.94
N ALA A 21 -18.04 -9.04 -6.85
CA ALA A 21 -17.62 -7.67 -6.93
C ALA A 21 -16.28 -7.65 -7.66
N ALA A 22 -16.26 -7.17 -8.90
CA ALA A 22 -15.02 -6.78 -9.55
C ALA A 22 -14.40 -5.67 -8.67
N THR A 23 -13.25 -5.95 -8.05
CA THR A 23 -12.55 -4.97 -7.25
C THR A 23 -11.98 -3.92 -8.19
N ALA A 24 -12.65 -2.76 -8.27
CA ALA A 24 -12.07 -1.59 -8.93
C ALA A 24 -10.77 -1.22 -8.21
N ALA A 25 -9.76 -0.77 -8.97
CA ALA A 25 -8.51 -0.28 -8.38
C ALA A 25 -8.80 0.83 -7.36
N ALA A 26 -7.93 0.91 -6.35
CA ALA A 26 -8.06 1.90 -5.28
C ALA A 26 -8.23 3.31 -5.82
N SER A 27 -9.22 4.04 -5.30
CA SER A 27 -9.50 5.42 -5.69
C SER A 27 -9.50 6.34 -4.46
N VAL A 28 -8.90 7.51 -4.60
CA VAL A 28 -8.92 8.51 -3.54
C VAL A 28 -10.36 8.89 -3.17
N GLY A 29 -10.63 9.03 -1.88
CA GLY A 29 -11.96 9.26 -1.33
C GLY A 29 -12.77 7.99 -1.07
N GLN A 30 -12.29 6.81 -1.47
CA GLN A 30 -12.94 5.52 -1.24
C GLN A 30 -12.25 4.73 -0.12
N PRO A 31 -12.93 3.75 0.49
CA PRO A 31 -12.28 2.81 1.39
C PRO A 31 -11.05 2.16 0.74
N ALA A 32 -9.95 2.11 1.47
CA ALA A 32 -8.73 1.47 0.99
C ALA A 32 -8.95 -0.04 0.83
N PRO A 33 -8.42 -0.68 -0.24
CA PRO A 33 -8.51 -2.12 -0.38
C PRO A 33 -7.92 -2.85 0.83
N VAL A 34 -8.66 -3.84 1.32
CA VAL A 34 -8.20 -4.70 2.41
C VAL A 34 -7.08 -5.61 1.92
N PHE A 35 -6.22 -6.03 2.83
CA PHE A 35 -5.15 -6.98 2.55
C PHE A 35 -4.86 -7.84 3.78
N ALA A 36 -4.28 -8.99 3.55
CA ALA A 36 -3.67 -9.85 4.54
C ALA A 36 -2.34 -10.37 3.94
N LEU A 37 -1.22 -9.91 4.44
CA LEU A 37 0.12 -10.24 3.95
C LEU A 37 1.02 -10.64 5.12
N ASN A 38 2.06 -11.40 4.84
CA ASN A 38 3.11 -11.62 5.81
C ASN A 38 4.18 -10.53 5.70
N ASP A 39 4.70 -10.09 6.83
CA ASP A 39 5.91 -9.27 6.86
C ASP A 39 7.18 -10.15 6.64
N THR A 40 8.32 -9.50 6.54
CA THR A 40 9.62 -10.18 6.35
C THR A 40 10.04 -11.05 7.53
N ASN A 41 9.32 -11.04 8.64
CA ASN A 41 9.55 -11.89 9.82
C ASN A 41 8.51 -13.02 9.91
N GLY A 42 7.63 -13.16 8.90
CA GLY A 42 6.57 -14.16 8.85
C GLY A 42 5.33 -13.81 9.67
N LYS A 43 5.25 -12.59 10.23
CA LYS A 43 4.08 -12.14 10.98
C LYS A 43 2.97 -11.74 10.00
N ALA A 44 1.76 -12.28 10.19
CA ALA A 44 0.58 -11.84 9.46
C ALA A 44 0.22 -10.39 9.84
N VAL A 45 -0.04 -9.57 8.83
CA VAL A 45 -0.38 -8.15 8.95
C VAL A 45 -1.59 -7.87 8.08
N ASN A 46 -2.61 -7.28 8.66
CA ASN A 46 -3.87 -6.93 7.99
C ASN A 46 -4.09 -5.43 8.06
N LEU A 47 -4.87 -4.88 7.13
CA LEU A 47 -5.23 -3.45 7.19
C LEU A 47 -5.95 -3.09 8.50
N GLY A 48 -6.85 -3.99 8.97
CA GLY A 48 -7.62 -3.79 10.20
C GLY A 48 -6.78 -3.65 11.49
N ASP A 49 -5.53 -4.15 11.49
CA ASP A 49 -4.62 -4.04 12.64
C ASP A 49 -4.25 -2.57 12.95
N PHE A 50 -4.50 -1.67 12.00
CA PHE A 50 -4.16 -0.26 12.08
C PHE A 50 -5.37 0.67 12.16
N ASN A 51 -6.56 0.14 12.43
CA ASN A 51 -7.76 0.94 12.60
C ASN A 51 -7.55 2.07 13.62
N GLY A 52 -8.00 3.27 13.29
CA GLY A 52 -7.82 4.47 14.11
C GLY A 52 -6.46 5.15 13.95
N LYS A 53 -5.57 4.65 13.06
CA LYS A 53 -4.27 5.26 12.76
C LYS A 53 -4.13 5.56 11.28
N PRO A 54 -3.55 6.71 10.91
CA PRO A 54 -3.17 6.93 9.51
C PRO A 54 -2.07 5.94 9.11
N ALA A 55 -2.08 5.52 7.85
CA ALA A 55 -1.08 4.58 7.32
C ALA A 55 -0.56 5.02 5.95
N VAL A 56 0.76 4.90 5.75
CA VAL A 56 1.42 4.99 4.45
C VAL A 56 1.62 3.58 3.91
N ARG A 57 1.39 3.41 2.59
CA ARG A 57 1.85 2.27 1.83
C ARG A 57 2.81 2.73 0.77
N ALA A 58 4.02 2.18 0.80
CA ALA A 58 5.10 2.52 -0.09
C ALA A 58 5.48 1.30 -0.90
N TRP A 59 5.10 1.23 -2.19
CA TRP A 59 5.59 0.20 -3.08
C TRP A 59 7.08 0.37 -3.32
N HIS A 60 7.81 -0.69 -3.07
CA HIS A 60 9.26 -0.70 -2.99
C HIS A 60 9.86 -1.84 -3.84
N ASN A 61 10.94 -1.53 -4.57
CA ASN A 61 11.85 -2.47 -5.17
C ASN A 61 13.27 -1.93 -4.99
N ALA A 62 14.14 -2.68 -4.30
CA ALA A 62 15.50 -2.23 -3.98
C ALA A 62 16.38 -2.01 -5.21
N GLU A 63 16.08 -2.70 -6.32
CA GLU A 63 16.83 -2.57 -7.58
C GLU A 63 16.37 -1.36 -8.41
N CYS A 64 15.29 -0.70 -8.03
CA CYS A 64 14.77 0.45 -8.78
C CYS A 64 15.59 1.72 -8.49
N PRO A 65 16.21 2.37 -9.49
CA PRO A 65 16.99 3.60 -9.29
C PRO A 65 16.18 4.76 -8.69
N PHE A 66 14.89 4.83 -8.98
CA PHE A 66 14.00 5.84 -8.39
C PHE A 66 13.76 5.59 -6.89
N VAL A 67 13.76 4.34 -6.45
CA VAL A 67 13.73 3.99 -5.03
C VAL A 67 15.08 4.28 -4.39
N GLN A 68 16.18 3.85 -5.03
CA GLN A 68 17.54 4.07 -4.54
C GLN A 68 17.87 5.55 -4.34
N LYS A 69 17.38 6.45 -5.20
CA LYS A 69 17.48 7.91 -5.05
C LYS A 69 17.08 8.34 -3.64
N HIS A 70 15.91 7.92 -3.16
CA HIS A 70 15.36 8.33 -1.88
C HIS A 70 16.02 7.65 -0.68
N TYR A 71 16.48 6.41 -0.84
CA TYR A 71 17.15 5.68 0.24
C TYR A 71 18.62 6.09 0.38
N ASN A 72 19.34 6.30 -0.72
CA ASN A 72 20.76 6.68 -0.70
C ASN A 72 20.97 8.12 -0.18
N TRP A 73 19.95 8.97 -0.24
CA TRP A 73 19.98 10.34 0.32
C TRP A 73 19.31 10.45 1.69
N ALA A 74 18.97 9.33 2.31
CA ALA A 74 18.27 9.25 3.58
C ALA A 74 16.86 9.92 3.61
N ASN A 75 16.34 10.36 2.48
CA ASN A 75 15.02 11.02 2.39
C ASN A 75 13.90 10.07 2.87
N MET A 76 13.95 8.80 2.48
CA MET A 76 12.93 7.83 2.89
C MET A 76 13.02 7.52 4.39
N GLN A 77 14.24 7.38 4.93
CA GLN A 77 14.47 7.13 6.34
C GLN A 77 14.00 8.30 7.21
N GLU A 78 14.23 9.52 6.75
CA GLU A 78 13.75 10.73 7.42
C GLU A 78 12.22 10.80 7.44
N LEU A 79 11.56 10.55 6.32
CA LEU A 79 10.10 10.47 6.23
C LEU A 79 9.55 9.39 7.17
N GLN A 80 10.10 8.17 7.13
CA GLN A 80 9.70 7.08 8.01
C GLN A 80 9.83 7.48 9.48
N SER A 81 11.01 7.98 9.87
CA SER A 81 11.27 8.39 11.26
C SER A 81 10.36 9.53 11.72
N ARG A 82 10.16 10.56 10.87
CA ARG A 82 9.33 11.72 11.18
C ARG A 82 7.88 11.32 11.46
N TYR A 83 7.28 10.56 10.56
CA TYR A 83 5.84 10.29 10.64
C TYR A 83 5.49 9.13 11.56
N THR A 84 6.35 8.12 11.69
CA THR A 84 6.10 7.05 12.69
C THR A 84 6.16 7.58 14.13
N LYS A 85 6.99 8.57 14.43
CA LYS A 85 7.03 9.24 15.74
C LYS A 85 5.71 9.93 16.12
N VAL A 86 4.93 10.35 15.15
CA VAL A 86 3.61 10.98 15.38
C VAL A 86 2.45 10.02 15.16
N GLY A 87 2.73 8.70 15.12
CA GLY A 87 1.73 7.65 15.13
C GLY A 87 1.25 7.19 13.75
N VAL A 88 1.84 7.66 12.65
CA VAL A 88 1.56 7.14 11.31
C VAL A 88 2.19 5.76 11.16
N VAL A 89 1.43 4.78 10.69
CA VAL A 89 1.93 3.44 10.35
C VAL A 89 2.60 3.50 8.97
N TRP A 90 3.85 3.03 8.86
CA TRP A 90 4.56 3.00 7.60
C TRP A 90 4.78 1.58 7.11
N LEU A 91 4.08 1.19 6.04
CA LEU A 91 4.15 -0.13 5.44
C LEU A 91 4.89 -0.05 4.09
N ALA A 92 6.10 -0.59 4.01
CA ALA A 92 6.74 -0.86 2.73
C ALA A 92 6.16 -2.15 2.15
N VAL A 93 5.94 -2.20 0.84
CA VAL A 93 5.32 -3.36 0.17
C VAL A 93 6.14 -3.73 -1.07
N SER A 94 6.47 -5.01 -1.20
CA SER A 94 7.01 -5.55 -2.45
C SER A 94 6.00 -6.48 -3.09
N SER A 95 5.57 -6.15 -4.31
CA SER A 95 4.76 -7.02 -5.18
C SER A 95 5.61 -7.61 -6.31
N THR A 96 6.90 -7.80 -6.06
CA THR A 96 7.80 -8.47 -7.01
C THR A 96 7.54 -9.97 -6.95
N GLY A 97 7.19 -10.57 -8.10
CA GLY A 97 6.98 -12.02 -8.19
C GLY A 97 8.26 -12.81 -7.89
N PRO A 98 8.17 -13.97 -7.22
CA PRO A 98 9.34 -14.73 -6.77
C PRO A 98 10.29 -15.22 -7.90
N ALA A 99 9.77 -15.34 -9.12
CA ALA A 99 10.57 -15.72 -10.29
C ALA A 99 11.34 -14.55 -10.93
N HIS A 100 11.04 -13.29 -10.55
CA HIS A 100 11.70 -12.13 -11.12
C HIS A 100 13.11 -11.93 -10.51
N PRO A 101 14.14 -11.55 -11.29
CA PRO A 101 15.51 -11.33 -10.78
C PRO A 101 15.60 -10.29 -9.65
N ASP A 102 14.70 -9.30 -9.63
CA ASP A 102 14.65 -8.28 -8.58
C ASP A 102 14.05 -8.79 -7.27
N TYR A 103 13.44 -9.98 -7.25
CA TYR A 103 12.88 -10.54 -6.03
C TYR A 103 13.95 -10.70 -4.96
N LYS A 104 13.63 -10.29 -3.74
CA LYS A 104 14.52 -10.48 -2.58
C LYS A 104 13.81 -11.33 -1.53
N GLN A 105 14.51 -12.36 -1.07
CA GLN A 105 14.07 -13.15 0.08
C GLN A 105 13.89 -12.24 1.31
N PRO A 106 12.96 -12.55 2.22
CA PRO A 106 12.71 -11.74 3.42
C PRO A 106 13.97 -11.42 4.24
N SER A 107 14.88 -12.39 4.40
CA SER A 107 16.14 -12.19 5.11
C SER A 107 17.06 -11.16 4.43
N VAL A 108 17.08 -11.13 3.09
CA VAL A 108 17.84 -10.15 2.31
C VAL A 108 17.21 -8.76 2.48
N VAL A 109 15.86 -8.66 2.43
CA VAL A 109 15.16 -7.40 2.68
C VAL A 109 15.50 -6.86 4.08
N ASN A 110 15.45 -7.71 5.12
CA ASN A 110 15.82 -7.31 6.47
C ASN A 110 17.27 -6.79 6.57
N ALA A 111 18.20 -7.43 5.87
CA ALA A 111 19.59 -6.97 5.80
C ALA A 111 19.71 -5.60 5.11
N LEU A 112 18.99 -5.40 4.01
CA LEU A 112 18.94 -4.10 3.29
C LEU A 112 18.34 -2.99 4.14
N LEU A 113 17.23 -3.24 4.84
CA LEU A 113 16.63 -2.27 5.76
C LEU A 113 17.60 -1.87 6.85
N LYS A 114 18.29 -2.84 7.44
CA LYS A 114 19.30 -2.58 8.48
C LYS A 114 20.49 -1.77 7.94
N SER A 115 21.03 -2.14 6.80
CA SER A 115 22.21 -1.47 6.22
C SER A 115 21.91 -0.05 5.74
N SER A 116 20.66 0.21 5.30
CA SER A 116 20.21 1.53 4.89
C SER A 116 19.65 2.38 6.03
N TYR A 117 19.61 1.85 7.26
CA TYR A 117 18.95 2.49 8.41
C TYR A 117 17.47 2.83 8.18
N ALA A 118 16.81 2.12 7.30
CA ALA A 118 15.37 2.27 7.06
C ALA A 118 14.59 1.55 8.14
N SER A 119 13.51 2.17 8.61
CA SER A 119 12.70 1.65 9.72
C SER A 119 11.19 1.81 9.46
N PRO A 120 10.65 1.17 8.42
CA PRO A 120 9.20 1.08 8.27
C PRO A 120 8.60 0.32 9.47
N THR A 121 7.32 0.53 9.75
CA THR A 121 6.58 -0.24 10.77
C THR A 121 6.58 -1.73 10.43
N ALA A 122 6.41 -2.05 9.13
CA ALA A 122 6.58 -3.40 8.60
C ALA A 122 6.97 -3.33 7.12
N TYR A 123 7.64 -4.38 6.63
CA TYR A 123 7.86 -4.61 5.21
C TYR A 123 7.09 -5.85 4.80
N LEU A 124 6.13 -5.68 3.89
CA LEU A 124 5.16 -6.69 3.50
C LEU A 124 5.54 -7.37 2.18
N MET A 125 5.40 -8.68 2.14
CA MET A 125 5.69 -9.51 0.98
C MET A 125 4.39 -9.85 0.25
N ASP A 126 4.12 -9.16 -0.86
CA ASP A 126 2.96 -9.41 -1.74
C ASP A 126 3.41 -10.18 -2.99
N GLU A 127 3.88 -11.40 -2.79
CA GLU A 127 4.47 -12.25 -3.85
C GLU A 127 3.47 -12.61 -4.95
N SER A 128 2.18 -12.64 -4.63
CA SER A 128 1.11 -12.86 -5.59
C SER A 128 0.84 -11.64 -6.48
N GLY A 129 1.16 -10.43 -5.98
CA GLY A 129 0.82 -9.17 -6.60
C GLY A 129 -0.62 -8.70 -6.34
N THR A 130 -1.45 -9.52 -5.70
CA THR A 130 -2.89 -9.26 -5.53
C THR A 130 -3.15 -7.92 -4.83
N THR A 131 -2.37 -7.60 -3.80
CA THR A 131 -2.52 -6.32 -3.09
C THR A 131 -2.08 -5.16 -3.98
N GLY A 132 -0.97 -5.30 -4.69
CA GLY A 132 -0.49 -4.28 -5.62
C GLY A 132 -1.51 -3.98 -6.72
N GLU A 133 -2.10 -5.00 -7.32
CA GLU A 133 -3.14 -4.88 -8.33
C GLU A 133 -4.40 -4.20 -7.78
N ALA A 134 -4.84 -4.59 -6.57
CA ALA A 134 -5.99 -3.97 -5.92
C ALA A 134 -5.79 -2.48 -5.64
N TYR A 135 -4.55 -2.05 -5.36
CA TYR A 135 -4.20 -0.64 -5.20
C TYR A 135 -3.93 0.06 -6.54
N GLY A 136 -3.82 -0.65 -7.65
CA GLY A 136 -3.38 -0.10 -8.94
C GLY A 136 -1.93 0.39 -8.89
N ALA A 137 -1.08 -0.24 -8.07
CA ALA A 137 0.32 0.14 -7.95
C ALA A 137 1.05 -0.17 -9.26
N SER A 138 1.48 0.86 -9.96
CA SER A 138 2.06 0.73 -11.30
C SER A 138 3.58 0.89 -11.32
N THR A 139 4.13 1.61 -10.34
CA THR A 139 5.57 1.90 -10.27
C THR A 139 6.15 1.63 -8.89
N THR A 140 7.47 1.60 -8.81
CA THR A 140 8.23 1.72 -7.57
C THR A 140 9.17 2.93 -7.67
N PRO A 141 9.05 3.93 -6.76
CA PRO A 141 8.06 4.03 -5.69
C PRO A 141 6.65 4.39 -6.19
N HIS A 142 5.61 3.94 -5.48
CA HIS A 142 4.24 4.43 -5.56
C HIS A 142 3.69 4.52 -4.14
N MET A 143 3.18 5.69 -3.78
CA MET A 143 2.81 6.02 -2.40
C MET A 143 1.31 6.15 -2.27
N TYR A 144 0.77 5.64 -1.17
CA TYR A 144 -0.64 5.79 -0.80
C TYR A 144 -0.73 6.18 0.67
N ILE A 145 -1.66 7.09 1.00
CA ILE A 145 -1.97 7.43 2.39
C ILE A 145 -3.42 7.07 2.66
N ILE A 146 -3.62 6.36 3.76
CA ILE A 146 -4.92 5.96 4.29
C ILE A 146 -5.12 6.69 5.61
N ASN A 147 -6.26 7.34 5.79
CA ASN A 147 -6.57 8.03 7.03
C ASN A 147 -7.01 7.05 8.14
N ALA A 148 -7.21 7.56 9.36
CA ALA A 148 -7.63 6.76 10.52
C ALA A 148 -9.00 6.07 10.35
N GLN A 149 -9.83 6.53 9.41
CA GLN A 149 -11.14 5.95 9.06
C GLN A 149 -11.04 4.86 7.98
N GLY A 150 -9.83 4.53 7.50
CA GLY A 150 -9.62 3.55 6.46
C GLY A 150 -9.87 4.06 5.04
N THR A 151 -10.03 5.36 4.84
CA THR A 151 -10.22 5.98 3.52
C THR A 151 -8.89 6.32 2.89
N LEU A 152 -8.73 6.02 1.60
CA LEU A 152 -7.57 6.44 0.80
C LEU A 152 -7.65 7.95 0.56
N VAL A 153 -6.67 8.71 1.04
CA VAL A 153 -6.66 10.18 0.95
C VAL A 153 -5.54 10.74 0.07
N TYR A 154 -4.58 9.89 -0.29
CA TYR A 154 -3.53 10.24 -1.24
C TYR A 154 -3.10 9.02 -2.05
N GLY A 155 -2.82 9.21 -3.36
CA GLY A 155 -2.20 8.21 -4.22
C GLY A 155 -1.29 8.90 -5.24
N GLY A 156 0.02 8.55 -5.26
CA GLY A 156 0.94 9.22 -6.17
C GLY A 156 2.43 8.99 -5.93
N GLY A 157 3.25 9.95 -6.36
CA GLY A 157 4.70 9.97 -6.17
C GLY A 157 5.11 10.40 -4.77
N ILE A 158 6.42 10.39 -4.53
CA ILE A 158 7.02 10.98 -3.32
C ILE A 158 7.15 12.50 -3.53
N ASP A 159 7.63 12.90 -4.70
CA ASP A 159 7.93 14.27 -5.05
C ASP A 159 7.61 14.60 -6.53
N ASP A 160 7.76 15.86 -6.92
CA ASP A 160 7.50 16.37 -8.26
C ASP A 160 8.67 16.17 -9.24
N LYS A 161 9.81 15.57 -8.82
CA LYS A 161 10.99 15.36 -9.66
C LYS A 161 11.06 13.97 -10.25
N ARG A 162 10.77 13.87 -11.52
CA ARG A 162 10.72 12.62 -12.30
C ARG A 162 12.11 12.18 -12.79
N SER A 163 13.07 12.11 -11.88
CA SER A 163 14.47 11.76 -12.16
C SER A 163 15.04 10.82 -11.11
N THR A 164 16.15 10.17 -11.45
CA THR A 164 16.96 9.36 -10.53
C THR A 164 18.11 10.18 -9.89
N ASN A 165 18.21 11.47 -10.21
CA ASN A 165 19.27 12.33 -9.70
C ASN A 165 19.02 12.68 -8.24
N ILE A 166 19.97 12.33 -7.37
CA ILE A 166 19.93 12.58 -5.93
C ILE A 166 19.84 14.08 -5.61
N SER A 167 20.52 14.95 -6.39
CA SER A 167 20.53 16.39 -6.14
C SER A 167 19.15 17.03 -6.24
N ASP A 168 18.23 16.41 -6.99
CA ASP A 168 16.86 16.91 -7.16
C ASP A 168 16.03 16.83 -5.88
N ILE A 169 16.39 15.96 -4.92
CA ILE A 169 15.65 15.81 -3.66
C ILE A 169 15.56 17.15 -2.91
N LYS A 170 16.65 17.92 -2.89
CA LYS A 170 16.68 19.23 -2.22
C LYS A 170 15.83 20.30 -2.90
N LEU A 171 15.57 20.13 -4.20
CA LEU A 171 14.83 21.08 -5.04
C LEU A 171 13.39 20.63 -5.26
N ALA A 172 13.05 19.41 -4.82
CA ALA A 172 11.75 18.82 -5.03
C ALA A 172 10.71 19.36 -4.05
N LYS A 173 9.50 19.55 -4.56
CA LYS A 173 8.31 19.62 -3.72
C LYS A 173 7.96 18.20 -3.32
N ASN A 174 8.03 17.88 -2.03
CA ASN A 174 7.68 16.57 -1.52
C ASN A 174 6.16 16.49 -1.29
N ASP A 175 5.44 15.94 -2.27
CA ASP A 175 3.97 15.86 -2.24
C ASP A 175 3.48 14.89 -1.16
N LEU A 176 4.22 13.79 -0.92
CA LEU A 176 3.91 12.85 0.15
C LEU A 176 4.01 13.50 1.53
N ALA A 177 5.10 14.26 1.78
CA ALA A 177 5.29 14.95 3.04
C ALA A 177 4.21 16.03 3.25
N ALA A 178 3.87 16.81 2.23
CA ALA A 178 2.81 17.81 2.30
C ALA A 178 1.46 17.18 2.69
N ALA A 179 1.08 16.07 2.05
CA ALA A 179 -0.15 15.35 2.36
C ALA A 179 -0.16 14.78 3.79
N LEU A 180 0.97 14.25 4.26
CA LEU A 180 1.10 13.74 5.64
C LEU A 180 1.08 14.85 6.68
N ASP A 181 1.69 16.01 6.40
CA ASP A 181 1.66 17.18 7.28
C ASP A 181 0.23 17.71 7.45
N GLU A 182 -0.53 17.81 6.37
CA GLU A 182 -1.95 18.20 6.42
C GLU A 182 -2.76 17.20 7.22
N LEU A 183 -2.61 15.89 6.93
CA LEU A 183 -3.38 14.84 7.60
C LEU A 183 -3.07 14.77 9.10
N THR A 184 -1.80 14.86 9.50
CA THR A 184 -1.39 14.80 10.90
C THR A 184 -1.77 16.07 11.69
N ALA A 185 -1.96 17.18 10.98
CA ALA A 185 -2.54 18.41 11.53
C ALA A 185 -4.08 18.39 11.58
N GLY A 186 -4.72 17.26 11.26
CA GLY A 186 -6.20 17.15 11.23
C GLY A 186 -6.88 17.87 10.07
N LYS A 187 -6.12 18.21 9.03
CA LYS A 187 -6.63 18.89 7.83
C LYS A 187 -6.93 17.87 6.72
N ALA A 188 -7.80 18.26 5.80
CA ALA A 188 -7.98 17.52 4.56
C ALA A 188 -6.72 17.64 3.69
N VAL A 189 -6.37 16.54 2.97
CA VAL A 189 -5.26 16.56 2.01
C VAL A 189 -5.64 17.40 0.81
N SER A 190 -4.92 18.48 0.56
CA SER A 190 -5.21 19.45 -0.50
C SER A 190 -4.83 18.94 -1.89
N VAL A 191 -3.74 18.18 -2.00
CA VAL A 191 -3.29 17.54 -3.23
C VAL A 191 -3.41 16.03 -3.05
N ALA A 192 -4.58 15.49 -3.37
CA ALA A 192 -4.91 14.08 -3.12
C ALA A 192 -4.27 13.11 -4.12
N THR A 193 -3.78 13.59 -5.27
CA THR A 193 -3.12 12.76 -6.27
C THR A 193 -1.94 13.47 -6.88
N SER A 194 -0.89 12.70 -7.19
CA SER A 194 0.23 13.14 -8.02
C SER A 194 0.65 12.01 -8.97
N THR A 195 1.47 12.32 -9.97
CA THR A 195 1.92 11.27 -10.90
C THR A 195 3.10 10.51 -10.30
N PRO A 196 2.97 9.21 -10.01
CA PRO A 196 4.11 8.42 -9.55
C PRO A 196 5.12 8.26 -10.68
N CYS A 197 6.40 8.24 -10.34
CA CYS A 197 7.48 8.03 -11.28
C CYS A 197 8.43 6.96 -10.75
N GLY A 198 8.72 5.96 -11.58
CA GLY A 198 9.54 4.83 -11.15
C GLY A 198 9.59 3.70 -12.17
N CYS A 199 10.25 2.62 -11.79
CA CYS A 199 10.24 1.38 -12.55
C CYS A 199 8.86 0.71 -12.41
N SER A 200 8.39 0.02 -13.44
CA SER A 200 7.15 -0.79 -13.33
C SER A 200 7.25 -1.79 -12.20
N VAL A 201 6.15 -2.00 -11.48
CA VAL A 201 6.04 -3.11 -10.51
C VAL A 201 6.25 -4.43 -11.25
N LYS A 202 7.01 -5.35 -10.64
CA LYS A 202 7.39 -6.63 -11.25
C LYS A 202 6.44 -7.73 -10.78
N TYR A 203 5.17 -7.59 -11.14
CA TYR A 203 4.15 -8.57 -10.82
C TYR A 203 4.50 -9.97 -11.33
N LYS A 204 3.91 -10.98 -10.70
CA LYS A 204 4.01 -12.35 -11.18
C LYS A 204 3.34 -12.45 -12.56
N SER A 205 4.09 -12.86 -13.57
CA SER A 205 3.59 -13.22 -14.90
C SER A 205 3.01 -14.62 -14.90
#